data_eb72033082a0e56202e0a8c56a356e79
#
_entry.id   eb72033082a0e56202e0a8c56a356e79
#
_cell.length_a   1.000
_cell.length_b   1.000
_cell.length_c   1.000
_cell.angle_alpha   90.00
_cell.angle_beta   90.00
_cell.angle_gamma   90.00
#
_symmetry.space_group_name_H-M   'P 1'
#
loop_
_entity.id
_entity.type
_entity.pdbx_description
1 polymer ?
#
loop_
_entity_poly.entity_id
_entity_poly.type
_entity_poly.pdbx_seq_one_letter_code
_entity_poly.pdbx_strand_id
1 'polypeptide(L)'
;GLVGSEMCIRDSHKPALRYAGFGTQRIEDELEKAVPGARIMRMDTDTASSRFAHEECLNAFARGDYDILVGTQMVAKGLNFENVTLAAVVSVDQQLYNDDFRSLERTFSLLTQVVGRSGRGEHPGKAIIQTLTPENEIIRLAAKQDYDAFYNTEIRMRRLMIYPPFCDICVVGFSGADEVKTRVASQRTLDKIKELTAGEYKNEKLIVLGPLPALSLIHIS
;
A
#
# COMPACT_ATOMS: atom_id res chain seq x y z
N GLY A 1 8.62 10.37 -3.48
CA GLY A 1 9.35 11.47 -3.60
C GLY A 1 8.78 12.72 -4.22
N LEU A 2 8.76 13.80 -3.46
CA LEU A 2 8.38 15.13 -3.93
C LEU A 2 9.48 15.81 -4.76
N VAL A 3 10.73 15.35 -4.68
CA VAL A 3 11.88 15.96 -5.38
C VAL A 3 11.73 15.87 -6.91
N GLY A 4 11.20 14.78 -7.44
CA GLY A 4 10.93 14.64 -8.88
C GLY A 4 9.75 15.49 -9.36
N SER A 5 8.75 15.68 -8.51
CA SER A 5 7.56 16.45 -8.84
C SER A 5 7.77 17.97 -8.79
N GLU A 6 8.60 18.46 -7.86
CA GLU A 6 8.97 19.87 -7.81
C GLU A 6 9.85 20.28 -8.99
N MET A 7 10.75 19.39 -9.44
CA MET A 7 11.57 19.64 -10.64
C MET A 7 10.71 19.73 -11.91
N CYS A 8 9.71 18.85 -12.06
CA CYS A 8 8.76 18.92 -13.19
C CYS A 8 7.89 20.18 -13.18
N ILE A 9 7.51 20.72 -12.02
CA ILE A 9 6.75 21.97 -11.90
C ILE A 9 7.61 23.17 -12.29
N ARG A 10 8.89 23.22 -11.89
CA ARG A 10 9.79 24.32 -12.23
C ARG A 10 10.06 24.44 -13.73
N ASP A 11 10.24 23.29 -14.40
CA ASP A 11 10.66 23.30 -15.81
C ASP A 11 9.48 23.40 -16.80
N SER A 12 8.27 22.95 -16.44
CA SER A 12 7.15 22.90 -17.38
C SER A 12 6.17 24.06 -17.27
N HIS A 13 6.14 24.81 -16.17
CA HIS A 13 5.14 25.85 -15.85
C HIS A 13 3.67 25.43 -16.07
N LYS A 14 3.41 24.15 -16.26
CA LYS A 14 2.07 23.60 -16.41
C LYS A 14 1.62 22.97 -15.11
N PRO A 15 0.38 23.20 -14.66
CA PRO A 15 -0.20 22.50 -13.49
C PRO A 15 -0.50 21.04 -13.86
N ALA A 16 0.56 20.27 -14.14
CA ALA A 16 0.45 18.87 -14.58
C ALA A 16 0.34 17.88 -13.42
N LEU A 17 0.54 18.32 -12.18
CA LEU A 17 0.39 17.49 -11.00
C LEU A 17 -1.09 17.41 -10.60
N ARG A 18 -1.75 16.37 -11.04
CA ARG A 18 -2.99 15.93 -10.40
C ARG A 18 -2.59 15.06 -9.20
N TYR A 19 -3.03 15.46 -8.01
CA TYR A 19 -2.96 14.59 -6.85
C TYR A 19 -3.73 13.30 -7.17
N ALA A 20 -3.02 12.20 -7.38
CA ALA A 20 -3.61 10.90 -7.70
C ALA A 20 -4.11 10.16 -6.44
N GLY A 21 -3.92 10.72 -5.24
CA GLY A 21 -4.36 10.15 -3.97
C GLY A 21 -5.60 10.87 -3.45
N PHE A 22 -6.70 10.14 -3.29
CA PHE A 22 -7.87 10.62 -2.57
C PHE A 22 -7.72 10.22 -1.11
N GLY A 23 -7.56 11.19 -0.19
CA GLY A 23 -7.71 10.94 1.24
C GLY A 23 -9.16 10.51 1.55
N THR A 24 -9.34 9.74 2.62
CA THR A 24 -10.67 9.27 3.07
C THR A 24 -11.65 10.41 3.27
N GLN A 25 -11.20 11.56 3.76
CA GLN A 25 -11.99 12.78 3.93
C GLN A 25 -12.58 13.26 2.60
N ARG A 26 -11.78 13.34 1.54
CA ARG A 26 -12.26 13.80 0.25
C ARG A 26 -13.25 12.83 -0.37
N ILE A 27 -13.07 11.54 -0.14
CA ILE A 27 -14.04 10.52 -0.61
C ILE A 27 -15.37 10.69 0.12
N GLU A 28 -15.34 10.94 1.43
CA GLU A 28 -16.52 11.24 2.24
C GLU A 28 -17.27 12.47 1.70
N ASP A 29 -16.57 13.59 1.50
CA ASP A 29 -17.13 14.85 0.97
C ASP A 29 -17.79 14.67 -0.42
N GLU A 30 -17.19 13.85 -1.29
CA GLU A 30 -17.75 13.58 -2.60
C GLU A 30 -18.94 12.62 -2.55
N LEU A 31 -18.95 11.66 -1.63
CA LEU A 31 -20.08 10.75 -1.42
C LEU A 31 -21.28 11.48 -0.83
N GLU A 32 -21.10 12.42 0.10
CA GLU A 32 -22.19 13.25 0.64
C GLU A 32 -22.91 14.03 -0.47
N LYS A 33 -22.16 14.53 -1.45
CA LYS A 33 -22.74 15.24 -2.62
C LYS A 33 -23.41 14.28 -3.59
N ALA A 34 -22.80 13.10 -3.83
CA ALA A 34 -23.28 12.14 -4.83
C ALA A 34 -24.50 11.35 -4.35
N VAL A 35 -24.61 11.10 -3.04
CA VAL A 35 -25.69 10.32 -2.42
C VAL A 35 -26.28 11.09 -1.24
N PRO A 36 -27.06 12.15 -1.48
CA PRO A 36 -27.65 12.96 -0.41
C PRO A 36 -28.53 12.11 0.51
N GLY A 37 -28.31 12.25 1.81
CA GLY A 37 -29.07 11.53 2.84
C GLY A 37 -28.52 10.17 3.22
N ALA A 38 -27.47 9.66 2.56
CA ALA A 38 -26.77 8.47 2.99
C ALA A 38 -25.99 8.74 4.29
N ARG A 39 -26.07 7.81 5.23
CA ARG A 39 -25.31 7.87 6.49
C ARG A 39 -23.92 7.29 6.21
N ILE A 40 -22.92 8.15 6.17
CA ILE A 40 -21.55 7.77 5.85
C ILE A 40 -20.74 7.67 7.14
N MET A 41 -19.99 6.59 7.29
CA MET A 41 -19.01 6.40 8.36
C MET A 41 -17.61 6.40 7.76
N ARG A 42 -16.74 7.27 8.28
CA ARG A 42 -15.32 7.27 7.94
C ARG A 42 -14.49 6.59 9.03
N MET A 43 -13.63 5.66 8.62
CA MET A 43 -12.72 4.93 9.49
C MET A 43 -11.30 5.00 8.98
N ASP A 44 -10.47 5.82 9.61
CA ASP A 44 -9.04 5.94 9.35
C ASP A 44 -8.25 5.93 10.67
N THR A 45 -6.92 6.02 10.58
CA THR A 45 -6.04 6.02 11.74
C THR A 45 -6.28 7.17 12.70
N ASP A 46 -6.84 8.29 12.22
CA ASP A 46 -7.09 9.48 13.02
C ASP A 46 -8.42 9.39 13.76
N THR A 47 -9.42 8.72 13.16
CA THR A 47 -10.76 8.56 13.73
C THR A 47 -10.89 7.36 14.67
N ALA A 48 -10.05 6.33 14.50
CA ALA A 48 -10.07 5.11 15.31
C ALA A 48 -8.79 4.99 16.15
N SER A 49 -8.60 5.88 17.11
CA SER A 49 -7.40 5.95 17.97
C SER A 49 -7.23 4.76 18.93
N SER A 50 -8.26 3.93 19.12
CA SER A 50 -8.21 2.73 19.94
C SER A 50 -8.83 1.53 19.24
N ARG A 51 -8.36 0.32 19.59
CA ARG A 51 -8.92 -0.94 19.09
C ARG A 51 -10.43 -1.06 19.41
N PHE A 52 -10.83 -0.57 20.55
CA PHE A 52 -12.23 -0.60 20.98
C PHE A 52 -13.12 0.30 20.10
N ALA A 53 -12.68 1.53 19.81
CA ALA A 53 -13.41 2.43 18.91
C ALA A 53 -13.56 1.84 17.51
N HIS A 54 -12.53 1.13 17.03
CA HIS A 54 -12.57 0.45 15.74
C HIS A 54 -13.66 -0.66 15.72
N GLU A 55 -13.70 -1.52 16.73
CA GLU A 55 -14.70 -2.59 16.83
C GLU A 55 -16.13 -2.04 16.95
N GLU A 56 -16.32 -0.94 17.70
CA GLU A 56 -17.62 -0.31 17.84
C GLU A 56 -18.14 0.28 16.53
N CYS A 57 -17.28 0.96 15.77
CA CYS A 57 -17.60 1.45 14.42
C CYS A 57 -18.06 0.33 13.50
N LEU A 58 -17.34 -0.79 13.48
CA LEU A 58 -17.67 -1.93 12.64
C LEU A 58 -18.98 -2.58 13.05
N ASN A 59 -19.26 -2.69 14.34
CA ASN A 59 -20.52 -3.21 14.85
C ASN A 59 -21.70 -2.29 14.51
N ALA A 60 -21.51 -0.96 14.55
CA ALA A 60 -22.52 0.00 14.14
C ALA A 60 -22.84 -0.13 12.63
N PHE A 61 -21.83 -0.29 11.77
CA PHE A 61 -22.04 -0.54 10.37
C PHE A 61 -22.74 -1.90 10.11
N ALA A 62 -22.35 -2.94 10.83
CA ALA A 62 -22.99 -4.26 10.74
C ALA A 62 -24.46 -4.26 11.12
N ARG A 63 -24.85 -3.42 12.11
CA ARG A 63 -26.27 -3.25 12.49
C ARG A 63 -27.09 -2.44 11.48
N GLY A 64 -26.44 -1.80 10.50
CA GLY A 64 -27.10 -0.93 9.53
C GLY A 64 -27.33 0.50 10.03
N ASP A 65 -26.59 0.93 11.07
CA ASP A 65 -26.63 2.32 11.54
C ASP A 65 -26.07 3.29 10.47
N TYR A 66 -25.28 2.78 9.54
CA TYR A 66 -24.67 3.50 8.42
C TYR A 66 -24.87 2.75 7.10
N ASP A 67 -24.96 3.51 6.01
CA ASP A 67 -25.21 3.01 4.67
C ASP A 67 -23.92 2.83 3.89
N ILE A 68 -22.89 3.65 4.18
CA ILE A 68 -21.59 3.64 3.52
C ILE A 68 -20.48 3.65 4.56
N LEU A 69 -19.50 2.78 4.39
CA LEU A 69 -18.26 2.75 5.17
C LEU A 69 -17.08 3.12 4.28
N VAL A 70 -16.40 4.21 4.62
CA VAL A 70 -15.19 4.69 3.94
C VAL A 70 -13.99 4.46 4.84
N GLY A 71 -12.91 3.89 4.32
CA GLY A 71 -11.71 3.68 5.13
C GLY A 71 -10.51 3.23 4.33
N THR A 72 -9.40 3.04 5.03
CA THR A 72 -8.15 2.52 4.47
C THR A 72 -8.18 0.99 4.41
N GLN A 73 -7.06 0.36 4.08
CA GLN A 73 -6.90 -1.10 4.04
C GLN A 73 -7.36 -1.83 5.32
N MET A 74 -7.42 -1.14 6.46
CA MET A 74 -7.87 -1.72 7.73
C MET A 74 -9.33 -2.19 7.66
N VAL A 75 -10.17 -1.51 6.88
CA VAL A 75 -11.57 -1.88 6.67
C VAL A 75 -11.70 -3.20 5.88
N ALA A 76 -10.74 -3.52 5.01
CA ALA A 76 -10.76 -4.75 4.24
C ALA A 76 -10.41 -6.00 5.06
N LYS A 77 -9.68 -5.84 6.18
CA LYS A 77 -9.18 -6.96 6.98
C LYS A 77 -10.20 -7.40 8.04
N GLY A 78 -10.57 -8.67 8.00
CA GLY A 78 -11.28 -9.31 9.11
C GLY A 78 -12.80 -9.14 9.17
N LEU A 79 -13.42 -8.35 8.29
CA LEU A 79 -14.83 -8.02 8.38
C LEU A 79 -15.68 -8.87 7.44
N ASN A 80 -16.73 -9.46 7.98
CA ASN A 80 -17.73 -10.18 7.21
C ASN A 80 -19.08 -9.46 7.38
N PHE A 81 -19.46 -8.65 6.40
CA PHE A 81 -20.75 -8.00 6.37
C PHE A 81 -21.65 -8.72 5.36
N GLU A 82 -22.70 -9.37 5.83
CA GLU A 82 -23.64 -10.11 4.97
C GLU A 82 -24.47 -9.19 4.08
N ASN A 83 -24.69 -7.95 4.52
CA ASN A 83 -25.54 -6.97 3.85
C ASN A 83 -24.78 -6.04 2.89
N VAL A 84 -23.47 -6.23 2.69
CA VAL A 84 -22.68 -5.39 1.77
C VAL A 84 -22.89 -5.89 0.34
N THR A 85 -23.60 -5.10 -0.45
CA THR A 85 -23.87 -5.37 -1.88
C THR A 85 -22.86 -4.73 -2.81
N LEU A 86 -22.11 -3.72 -2.38
CA LEU A 86 -21.08 -3.04 -3.16
C LEU A 86 -19.83 -2.84 -2.35
N ALA A 87 -18.70 -3.29 -2.89
CA ALA A 87 -17.37 -2.98 -2.40
C ALA A 87 -16.57 -2.24 -3.47
N ALA A 88 -15.91 -1.13 -3.11
CA ALA A 88 -15.14 -0.33 -4.04
C ALA A 88 -13.71 -0.10 -3.53
N VAL A 89 -12.73 -0.29 -4.41
CA VAL A 89 -11.33 0.08 -4.17
C VAL A 89 -11.01 1.30 -5.02
N VAL A 90 -10.68 2.40 -4.37
CA VAL A 90 -10.34 3.66 -5.03
C VAL A 90 -8.82 3.79 -5.09
N SER A 91 -8.30 4.00 -6.31
CA SER A 91 -6.86 4.27 -6.54
C SER A 91 -5.92 3.15 -6.06
N VAL A 92 -6.09 1.94 -6.60
CA VAL A 92 -5.22 0.80 -6.30
C VAL A 92 -3.77 1.00 -6.78
N ASP A 93 -3.56 1.91 -7.72
CA ASP A 93 -2.28 2.13 -8.40
C ASP A 93 -1.16 2.53 -7.43
N GLN A 94 -1.45 3.31 -6.40
CA GLN A 94 -0.45 3.70 -5.40
C GLN A 94 0.17 2.49 -4.69
N GLN A 95 -0.63 1.47 -4.42
CA GLN A 95 -0.15 0.24 -3.79
C GLN A 95 0.52 -0.67 -4.80
N LEU A 96 -0.03 -0.76 -6.02
CA LEU A 96 0.49 -1.60 -7.09
C LEU A 96 1.90 -1.20 -7.52
N TYR A 97 2.17 0.12 -7.58
CA TYR A 97 3.44 0.69 -8.03
C TYR A 97 4.30 1.24 -6.88
N ASN A 98 4.09 0.77 -5.67
CA ASN A 98 4.97 1.10 -4.54
C ASN A 98 6.32 0.40 -4.70
N ASP A 99 7.40 1.08 -4.31
CA ASP A 99 8.77 0.57 -4.35
C ASP A 99 9.06 -0.41 -3.18
N ASP A 100 8.31 -1.51 -3.14
CA ASP A 100 8.47 -2.64 -2.21
C ASP A 100 8.26 -3.93 -3.02
N PHE A 101 9.17 -4.88 -2.90
CA PHE A 101 9.08 -6.16 -3.61
C PHE A 101 7.79 -6.95 -3.31
N ARG A 102 7.07 -6.62 -2.24
CA ARG A 102 5.78 -7.19 -1.86
C ARG A 102 4.57 -6.41 -2.36
N SER A 103 4.77 -5.36 -3.14
CA SER A 103 3.66 -4.49 -3.60
C SER A 103 2.60 -5.26 -4.34
N LEU A 104 3.00 -6.14 -5.27
CA LEU A 104 2.08 -6.96 -6.07
C LEU A 104 1.32 -7.96 -5.19
N GLU A 105 2.01 -8.63 -4.27
CA GLU A 105 1.39 -9.57 -3.32
C GLU A 105 0.38 -8.89 -2.41
N ARG A 106 0.74 -7.72 -1.86
CA ARG A 106 -0.15 -6.94 -1.01
C ARG A 106 -1.37 -6.43 -1.77
N THR A 107 -1.16 -6.00 -3.02
CA THR A 107 -2.25 -5.56 -3.89
C THR A 107 -3.18 -6.71 -4.22
N PHE A 108 -2.65 -7.85 -4.64
CA PHE A 108 -3.44 -9.05 -4.92
C PHE A 108 -4.26 -9.48 -3.69
N SER A 109 -3.61 -9.55 -2.52
CA SER A 109 -4.27 -9.93 -1.26
C SER A 109 -5.39 -8.95 -0.88
N LEU A 110 -5.17 -7.65 -1.02
CA LEU A 110 -6.21 -6.65 -0.77
C LEU A 110 -7.39 -6.80 -1.71
N LEU A 111 -7.13 -6.87 -3.01
CA LEU A 111 -8.18 -6.97 -4.02
C LEU A 111 -9.01 -8.24 -3.88
N THR A 112 -8.37 -9.39 -3.66
CA THR A 112 -9.08 -10.66 -3.43
C THR A 112 -9.94 -10.63 -2.17
N GLN A 113 -9.48 -9.96 -1.11
CA GLN A 113 -10.29 -9.76 0.09
C GLN A 113 -11.54 -8.92 -0.21
N VAL A 114 -11.39 -7.82 -0.95
CA VAL A 114 -12.53 -6.96 -1.32
C VAL A 114 -13.50 -7.67 -2.25
N VAL A 115 -13.00 -8.33 -3.30
CA VAL A 115 -13.83 -9.10 -4.23
C VAL A 115 -14.57 -10.23 -3.51
N GLY A 116 -13.89 -10.94 -2.60
CA GLY A 116 -14.49 -12.03 -1.84
C GLY A 116 -15.50 -11.59 -0.75
N ARG A 117 -15.65 -10.28 -0.51
CA ARG A 117 -16.61 -9.73 0.46
C ARG A 117 -17.96 -9.39 -0.16
N SER A 118 -17.98 -9.04 -1.43
CA SER A 118 -19.21 -8.75 -2.13
C SER A 118 -19.99 -10.06 -2.44
N GLY A 119 -21.25 -10.15 -2.04
CA GLY A 119 -22.15 -11.23 -2.48
C GLY A 119 -22.20 -12.48 -1.60
N ARG A 120 -21.96 -12.36 -0.29
CA ARG A 120 -22.14 -13.48 0.67
C ARG A 120 -23.55 -13.57 1.26
N GLY A 121 -24.40 -12.55 1.06
CA GLY A 121 -25.80 -12.55 1.49
C GLY A 121 -26.76 -13.06 0.41
N GLU A 122 -28.05 -12.82 0.63
CA GLU A 122 -29.12 -13.18 -0.32
C GLU A 122 -29.05 -12.40 -1.65
N HIS A 123 -28.29 -11.30 -1.69
CA HIS A 123 -28.14 -10.45 -2.86
C HIS A 123 -26.74 -10.61 -3.49
N PRO A 124 -26.65 -10.71 -4.82
CA PRO A 124 -25.38 -10.76 -5.52
C PRO A 124 -24.61 -9.45 -5.28
N GLY A 125 -23.40 -9.56 -4.73
CA GLY A 125 -22.55 -8.41 -4.49
C GLY A 125 -21.73 -8.03 -5.72
N LYS A 126 -21.33 -6.77 -5.78
CA LYS A 126 -20.51 -6.20 -6.83
C LYS A 126 -19.21 -5.62 -6.23
N ALA A 127 -18.07 -5.92 -6.87
CA ALA A 127 -16.80 -5.25 -6.55
C ALA A 127 -16.43 -4.32 -7.71
N ILE A 128 -16.00 -3.10 -7.37
CA ILE A 128 -15.47 -2.11 -8.32
C ILE A 128 -14.03 -1.80 -7.93
N ILE A 129 -13.13 -1.90 -8.90
CA ILE A 129 -11.71 -1.56 -8.71
C ILE A 129 -11.39 -0.40 -9.66
N GLN A 130 -11.09 0.76 -9.08
CA GLN A 130 -10.64 1.92 -9.85
C GLN A 130 -9.11 1.87 -10.03
N THR A 131 -8.68 1.94 -11.28
CA THR A 131 -7.26 1.89 -11.64
C THR A 131 -7.00 2.65 -12.95
N LEU A 132 -5.79 3.15 -13.13
CA LEU A 132 -5.28 3.71 -14.37
C LEU A 132 -4.80 2.61 -15.34
N THR A 133 -4.62 1.38 -14.85
CA THR A 133 -4.07 0.25 -15.61
C THR A 133 -4.98 -0.99 -15.51
N PRO A 134 -6.21 -0.96 -16.05
CA PRO A 134 -7.17 -2.06 -15.93
C PRO A 134 -6.68 -3.36 -16.60
N GLU A 135 -5.71 -3.25 -17.53
CA GLU A 135 -5.10 -4.38 -18.20
C GLU A 135 -4.00 -5.07 -17.39
N ASN A 136 -3.64 -4.54 -16.22
CA ASN A 136 -2.62 -5.12 -15.36
C ASN A 136 -3.01 -6.54 -14.93
N GLU A 137 -2.08 -7.47 -15.13
CA GLU A 137 -2.30 -8.91 -14.87
C GLU A 137 -2.70 -9.18 -13.42
N ILE A 138 -2.08 -8.50 -12.45
CA ILE A 138 -2.35 -8.70 -11.02
C ILE A 138 -3.78 -8.32 -10.68
N ILE A 139 -4.29 -7.21 -11.25
CA ILE A 139 -5.67 -6.77 -11.06
C ILE A 139 -6.64 -7.79 -11.66
N ARG A 140 -6.35 -8.30 -12.85
CA ARG A 140 -7.19 -9.32 -13.51
C ARG A 140 -7.23 -10.63 -12.75
N LEU A 141 -6.07 -11.09 -12.26
CA LEU A 141 -5.98 -12.31 -11.46
C LEU A 141 -6.70 -12.15 -10.11
N ALA A 142 -6.55 -11.00 -9.46
CA ALA A 142 -7.25 -10.71 -8.22
C ALA A 142 -8.77 -10.65 -8.41
N ALA A 143 -9.26 -10.05 -9.50
CA ALA A 143 -10.69 -10.00 -9.82
C ALA A 143 -11.28 -11.40 -10.05
N LYS A 144 -10.50 -12.35 -10.56
CA LYS A 144 -10.87 -13.76 -10.74
C LYS A 144 -10.61 -14.62 -9.50
N GLN A 145 -9.93 -14.07 -8.49
CA GLN A 145 -9.44 -14.80 -7.31
C GLN A 145 -8.50 -15.97 -7.68
N ASP A 146 -7.76 -15.84 -8.78
CA ASP A 146 -6.87 -16.89 -9.29
C ASP A 146 -5.50 -16.79 -8.59
N TYR A 147 -5.44 -17.39 -7.41
CA TYR A 147 -4.22 -17.41 -6.60
C TYR A 147 -3.10 -18.22 -7.25
N ASP A 148 -3.42 -19.34 -7.89
CA ASP A 148 -2.40 -20.23 -8.46
C ASP A 148 -1.67 -19.56 -9.63
N ALA A 149 -2.40 -18.90 -10.52
CA ALA A 149 -1.80 -18.12 -11.59
C ALA A 149 -0.97 -16.95 -11.05
N PHE A 150 -1.49 -16.22 -10.04
CA PHE A 150 -0.75 -15.16 -9.36
C PHE A 150 0.55 -15.68 -8.75
N TYR A 151 0.49 -16.76 -7.95
CA TYR A 151 1.65 -17.35 -7.30
C TYR A 151 2.72 -17.75 -8.32
N ASN A 152 2.32 -18.41 -9.40
CA ASN A 152 3.25 -18.86 -10.44
C ASN A 152 3.93 -17.70 -11.17
N THR A 153 3.25 -16.59 -11.35
CA THR A 153 3.83 -15.37 -11.95
C THR A 153 4.79 -14.71 -10.96
N GLU A 154 4.35 -14.49 -9.73
CA GLU A 154 5.11 -13.79 -8.69
C GLU A 154 6.37 -14.55 -8.29
N ILE A 155 6.31 -15.87 -8.08
CA ILE A 155 7.47 -16.66 -7.67
C ILE A 155 8.57 -16.72 -8.74
N ARG A 156 8.19 -16.69 -10.01
CA ARG A 156 9.18 -16.60 -11.12
C ARG A 156 9.89 -15.25 -11.13
N MET A 157 9.15 -14.17 -10.94
CA MET A 157 9.72 -12.82 -10.86
C MET A 157 10.65 -12.69 -9.66
N ARG A 158 10.26 -13.19 -8.49
CA ARG A 158 11.11 -13.18 -7.29
C ARG A 158 12.40 -13.96 -7.48
N ARG A 159 12.35 -15.10 -8.18
CA ARG A 159 13.55 -15.87 -8.51
C ARG A 159 14.49 -15.09 -9.44
N LEU A 160 13.93 -14.45 -10.48
CA LEU A 160 14.71 -13.67 -11.44
C LEU A 160 15.38 -12.45 -10.78
N MET A 161 14.65 -11.77 -9.91
CA MET A 161 15.12 -10.55 -9.22
C MET A 161 15.90 -10.83 -7.93
N ILE A 162 16.07 -12.11 -7.56
CA ILE A 162 16.72 -12.54 -6.32
C ILE A 162 16.03 -11.88 -5.11
N TYR A 163 14.70 -11.99 -5.06
CA TYR A 163 13.90 -11.57 -3.91
C TYR A 163 13.52 -12.75 -3.01
N PRO A 164 13.13 -12.52 -1.75
CA PRO A 164 12.61 -13.58 -0.90
C PRO A 164 11.49 -14.39 -1.57
N PRO A 165 11.49 -15.72 -1.46
CA PRO A 165 12.26 -16.58 -0.55
C PRO A 165 13.62 -17.06 -1.10
N PHE A 166 14.14 -16.51 -2.19
CA PHE A 166 15.40 -16.92 -2.83
C PHE A 166 16.64 -16.21 -2.25
N CYS A 167 16.43 -15.22 -1.40
CA CYS A 167 17.44 -14.56 -0.59
C CYS A 167 16.79 -14.00 0.69
N ASP A 168 17.63 -13.57 1.63
CA ASP A 168 17.22 -12.74 2.75
C ASP A 168 17.54 -11.27 2.43
N ILE A 169 16.70 -10.35 2.87
CA ILE A 169 16.89 -8.91 2.71
C ILE A 169 16.97 -8.26 4.08
N CYS A 170 18.06 -7.52 4.32
CA CYS A 170 18.22 -6.70 5.50
C CYS A 170 18.37 -5.23 5.07
N VAL A 171 17.57 -4.35 5.66
CA VAL A 171 17.65 -2.90 5.45
C VAL A 171 18.19 -2.25 6.72
N VAL A 172 19.32 -1.55 6.60
CA VAL A 172 19.92 -0.80 7.71
C VAL A 172 19.69 0.68 7.45
N GLY A 173 18.86 1.31 8.29
CA GLY A 173 18.55 2.74 8.21
C GLY A 173 19.41 3.56 9.18
N PHE A 174 19.92 4.69 8.71
CA PHE A 174 20.62 5.68 9.52
C PHE A 174 19.79 6.95 9.54
N SER A 175 19.51 7.48 10.72
CA SER A 175 18.80 8.74 10.91
C SER A 175 19.53 9.61 11.92
N GLY A 176 19.51 10.92 11.73
CA GLY A 176 20.13 11.89 12.63
C GLY A 176 19.83 13.31 12.19
N ALA A 177 19.99 14.27 13.13
CA ALA A 177 19.78 15.70 12.86
C ALA A 177 20.85 16.32 11.95
N ASP A 178 22.02 15.69 11.84
CA ASP A 178 23.15 16.14 11.03
C ASP A 178 23.34 15.17 9.85
N GLU A 179 23.01 15.62 8.66
CA GLU A 179 23.10 14.83 7.44
C GLU A 179 24.52 14.34 7.16
N VAL A 180 25.53 15.19 7.39
CA VAL A 180 26.94 14.85 7.13
C VAL A 180 27.38 13.71 8.04
N LYS A 181 27.09 13.82 9.33
CA LYS A 181 27.41 12.77 10.31
C LYS A 181 26.69 11.48 10.02
N THR A 182 25.41 11.55 9.62
CA THR A 182 24.60 10.40 9.26
C THR A 182 25.19 9.69 8.05
N ARG A 183 25.58 10.43 7.03
CA ARG A 183 26.23 9.90 5.82
C ARG A 183 27.58 9.26 6.13
N VAL A 184 28.40 9.91 6.97
CA VAL A 184 29.68 9.35 7.39
C VAL A 184 29.50 8.06 8.18
N ALA A 185 28.49 7.99 9.06
CA ALA A 185 28.19 6.78 9.82
C ALA A 185 27.76 5.63 8.90
N SER A 186 26.90 5.90 7.93
CA SER A 186 26.46 4.87 6.96
C SER A 186 27.61 4.37 6.09
N GLN A 187 28.51 5.27 5.64
CA GLN A 187 29.68 4.89 4.87
C GLN A 187 30.66 4.02 5.69
N ARG A 188 30.95 4.40 6.94
CA ARG A 188 31.79 3.58 7.84
C ARG A 188 31.23 2.20 8.06
N THR A 189 29.91 2.09 8.18
CA THR A 189 29.25 0.77 8.32
C THR A 189 29.42 -0.05 7.06
N LEU A 190 29.23 0.55 5.87
CA LEU A 190 29.46 -0.14 4.61
C LEU A 190 30.92 -0.63 4.49
N ASP A 191 31.88 0.21 4.83
CA ASP A 191 33.32 -0.13 4.76
C ASP A 191 33.63 -1.30 5.71
N LYS A 192 33.03 -1.31 6.91
CA LYS A 192 33.19 -2.42 7.88
C LYS A 192 32.56 -3.71 7.38
N ILE A 193 31.38 -3.63 6.75
CA ILE A 193 30.73 -4.80 6.13
C ILE A 193 31.64 -5.37 5.02
N LYS A 194 32.20 -4.52 4.16
CA LYS A 194 33.14 -4.95 3.10
C LYS A 194 34.39 -5.60 3.66
N GLU A 195 34.97 -5.07 4.74
CA GLU A 195 36.13 -5.67 5.43
C GLU A 195 35.79 -7.07 5.94
N LEU A 196 34.66 -7.23 6.64
CA LEU A 196 34.21 -8.49 7.19
C LEU A 196 33.92 -9.53 6.12
N THR A 197 33.28 -9.11 5.02
CA THR A 197 32.98 -10.01 3.88
C THR A 197 34.22 -10.37 3.05
N ALA A 198 35.26 -9.56 3.07
CA ALA A 198 36.55 -9.90 2.48
C ALA A 198 37.39 -10.83 3.37
N GLY A 199 37.14 -10.86 4.67
CA GLY A 199 37.88 -11.62 5.68
C GLY A 199 37.09 -12.78 6.28
N GLU A 200 36.52 -12.56 7.45
CA GLU A 200 35.88 -13.59 8.27
C GLU A 200 34.69 -14.26 7.57
N TYR A 201 33.89 -13.48 6.82
CA TYR A 201 32.68 -13.93 6.12
C TYR A 201 32.84 -14.07 4.61
N LYS A 202 34.03 -14.35 4.12
CA LYS A 202 34.35 -14.44 2.68
C LYS A 202 33.57 -15.51 1.92
N ASN A 203 33.02 -16.50 2.63
CA ASN A 203 32.23 -17.58 2.03
C ASN A 203 30.72 -17.23 1.95
N GLU A 204 30.30 -16.16 2.61
CA GLU A 204 28.90 -15.73 2.59
C GLU A 204 28.61 -14.93 1.31
N LYS A 205 27.50 -15.27 0.65
CA LYS A 205 27.05 -14.55 -0.55
C LYS A 205 26.25 -13.31 -0.12
N LEU A 206 26.94 -12.19 0.02
CA LEU A 206 26.33 -10.91 0.38
C LEU A 206 26.40 -9.94 -0.79
N ILE A 207 25.24 -9.37 -1.16
CA ILE A 207 25.14 -8.25 -2.10
C ILE A 207 24.77 -7.01 -1.28
N VAL A 208 25.61 -5.99 -1.25
CA VAL A 208 25.39 -4.75 -0.51
C VAL A 208 25.05 -3.64 -1.50
N LEU A 209 23.89 -3.03 -1.32
CA LEU A 209 23.40 -1.90 -2.10
C LEU A 209 23.40 -0.64 -1.22
N GLY A 210 23.91 0.47 -1.74
CA GLY A 210 23.97 1.74 -1.02
C GLY A 210 25.36 2.09 -0.50
N PRO A 211 25.48 3.04 0.45
CA PRO A 211 24.38 3.81 1.04
C PRO A 211 23.70 4.74 0.04
N LEU A 212 22.39 4.81 0.10
CA LEU A 212 21.56 5.71 -0.69
C LEU A 212 20.80 6.65 0.24
N PRO A 213 20.54 7.91 -0.16
CA PRO A 213 19.64 8.77 0.58
C PRO A 213 18.27 8.08 0.71
N ALA A 214 17.74 8.01 1.92
CA ALA A 214 16.37 7.58 2.11
C ALA A 214 15.46 8.55 1.34
N LEU A 215 14.53 8.04 0.55
CA LEU A 215 13.46 8.85 -0.03
C LEU A 215 12.78 9.57 1.14
N SER A 216 12.83 10.90 1.14
CA SER A 216 12.61 11.73 2.30
C SER A 216 11.31 11.38 3.02
N LEU A 217 11.43 11.03 4.29
CA LEU A 217 10.35 11.22 5.23
C LEU A 217 10.17 12.74 5.38
N ILE A 218 9.19 13.30 4.69
CA ILE A 218 8.79 14.68 4.93
C ILE A 218 8.11 14.67 6.29
N HIS A 219 8.83 15.10 7.31
CA HIS A 219 8.20 15.57 8.53
C HIS A 219 7.51 16.90 8.19
N ILE A 220 6.21 16.84 8.00
CA ILE A 220 5.37 18.03 8.12
C ILE A 220 5.19 18.22 9.63
N SER A 221 5.95 19.14 10.19
CA SER A 221 5.74 19.67 11.53
C SER A 221 4.58 20.66 11.50
#